data_5c53d1091c77cac79e6f5758442f69d0
#
_entry.id   5c53d1091c77cac79e6f5758442f69d0
#
_cell.length_a   1.000
_cell.length_b   1.000
_cell.length_c   1.000
_cell.angle_alpha   90.00
_cell.angle_beta   90.00
_cell.angle_gamma   90.00
#
_symmetry.space_group_name_H-M   'P 1'
#
loop_
_entity.id
_entity.type
_entity.pdbx_description
1 polymer ?
#
loop_
_entity_poly.entity_id
_entity_poly.type
_entity_poly.pdbx_seq_one_letter_code
_entity_poly.pdbx_strand_id
1 'polypeptide(L)'
;MKEKILVLGIGENAHLFCEMCKETGIAVILLRSGDNLDSYLKDSGIIVQFLEDSLDVSVVAVADSIKGSQIWLSESIDQSVTAMAKQAGNPERYVGFSLSGLFPEKKLVELIGGERTADDAVAAARDLFEKLQFTVVISQDRPGRVLNRVVASMINEAVYVSMYGLAQMEDIDQMMRLGANFPMGPFEYADSVGLDRVLKTLEWLTEELGPQYLPCPLLRRKVEAGFLGRKTGRGFYTY
;
A
#
# COMPACT_ATOMS: atom_id res chain seq x y z
N MET A 1 -4.38 24.34 17.17
CA MET A 1 -5.29 23.20 17.47
C MET A 1 -4.49 21.91 17.31
N LYS A 2 -4.56 20.95 18.24
CA LYS A 2 -3.95 19.63 18.02
C LYS A 2 -4.71 19.00 16.85
N GLU A 3 -4.05 18.82 15.73
CA GLU A 3 -4.66 18.14 14.58
C GLU A 3 -4.98 16.71 14.96
N LYS A 4 -6.27 16.40 14.98
CA LYS A 4 -6.78 15.08 15.26
C LYS A 4 -6.79 14.29 13.98
N ILE A 5 -6.30 13.07 14.01
CA ILE A 5 -6.27 12.17 12.87
C ILE A 5 -7.45 11.21 12.97
N LEU A 6 -8.22 11.08 11.89
CA LEU A 6 -9.22 10.05 11.73
C LEU A 6 -8.65 8.92 10.85
N VAL A 7 -8.64 7.71 11.38
CA VAL A 7 -8.18 6.52 10.64
C VAL A 7 -9.38 5.69 10.22
N LEU A 8 -9.43 5.36 8.94
CA LEU A 8 -10.44 4.52 8.31
C LEU A 8 -9.78 3.20 7.88
N GLY A 9 -10.26 2.08 8.39
CA GLY A 9 -9.73 0.75 8.10
C GLY A 9 -9.83 -0.17 9.31
N ILE A 10 -9.95 -1.45 9.09
CA ILE A 10 -10.08 -2.48 10.15
C ILE A 10 -8.92 -3.47 10.18
N GLY A 11 -8.01 -3.36 9.20
CA GLY A 11 -6.84 -4.23 9.07
C GLY A 11 -5.74 -3.96 10.09
N GLU A 12 -4.78 -4.85 10.14
CA GLU A 12 -3.64 -4.78 11.07
C GLU A 12 -2.84 -3.48 10.91
N ASN A 13 -2.61 -3.02 9.66
CA ASN A 13 -1.88 -1.79 9.37
C ASN A 13 -2.56 -0.55 9.96
N ALA A 14 -3.90 -0.48 9.92
CA ALA A 14 -4.66 0.62 10.52
C ALA A 14 -4.50 0.67 12.05
N HIS A 15 -4.52 -0.50 12.71
CA HIS A 15 -4.31 -0.61 14.15
C HIS A 15 -2.88 -0.21 14.54
N LEU A 16 -1.87 -0.75 13.87
CA LEU A 16 -0.46 -0.41 14.11
C LEU A 16 -0.19 1.08 13.91
N PHE A 17 -0.77 1.69 12.86
CA PHE A 17 -0.66 3.13 12.63
C PHE A 17 -1.27 3.94 13.78
N CYS A 18 -2.43 3.53 14.31
CA CYS A 18 -3.04 4.18 15.46
C CYS A 18 -2.19 4.06 16.73
N GLU A 19 -1.54 2.91 16.97
CA GLU A 19 -0.63 2.72 18.10
C GLU A 19 0.58 3.65 17.99
N MET A 20 1.20 3.73 16.82
CA MET A 20 2.30 4.66 16.55
C MET A 20 1.92 6.12 16.77
N CYS A 21 0.71 6.53 16.36
CA CYS A 21 0.20 7.87 16.64
C CYS A 21 0.10 8.14 18.13
N LYS A 22 -0.43 7.18 18.92
CA LYS A 22 -0.56 7.30 20.38
C LYS A 22 0.80 7.41 21.06
N GLU A 23 1.76 6.57 20.67
CA GLU A 23 3.13 6.58 21.21
C GLU A 23 3.83 7.94 20.97
N THR A 24 3.56 8.59 19.84
CA THR A 24 4.11 9.91 19.51
C THR A 24 3.27 11.08 20.05
N GLY A 25 2.20 10.80 20.80
CA GLY A 25 1.32 11.82 21.39
C GLY A 25 0.39 12.51 20.39
N ILE A 26 0.21 11.94 19.20
CA ILE A 26 -0.73 12.42 18.19
C ILE A 26 -2.14 11.95 18.53
N ALA A 27 -3.11 12.87 18.57
CA ALA A 27 -4.50 12.51 18.79
C ALA A 27 -5.08 11.77 17.59
N VAL A 28 -5.49 10.52 17.78
CA VAL A 28 -5.99 9.64 16.74
C VAL A 28 -7.29 8.96 17.13
N ILE A 29 -8.20 8.80 16.17
CA ILE A 29 -9.42 8.02 16.28
C ILE A 29 -9.42 6.97 15.19
N LEU A 30 -9.65 5.72 15.55
CA LEU A 30 -9.94 4.64 14.60
C LEU A 30 -11.46 4.52 14.48
N LEU A 31 -12.00 4.74 13.28
CA LEU A 31 -13.43 4.59 13.00
C LEU A 31 -13.81 3.09 13.10
N ARG A 32 -14.90 2.81 13.82
CA ARG A 32 -15.44 1.47 13.96
C ARG A 32 -16.71 1.30 13.13
N SER A 33 -17.07 0.08 12.82
CA SER A 33 -18.36 -0.23 12.19
C SER A 33 -19.51 0.28 13.06
N GLY A 34 -20.42 1.06 12.47
CA GLY A 34 -21.54 1.67 13.16
C GLY A 34 -21.29 3.07 13.73
N ASP A 35 -20.05 3.56 13.70
CA ASP A 35 -19.75 4.93 14.10
C ASP A 35 -20.33 5.96 13.11
N ASN A 36 -20.73 7.13 13.62
CA ASN A 36 -21.18 8.23 12.78
C ASN A 36 -19.96 8.98 12.21
N LEU A 37 -19.63 8.71 10.95
CA LEU A 37 -18.48 9.29 10.23
C LEU A 37 -18.48 10.83 10.29
N ASP A 38 -19.63 11.48 10.06
CA ASP A 38 -19.73 12.95 9.99
C ASP A 38 -19.34 13.64 11.28
N SER A 39 -19.58 12.99 12.44
CA SER A 39 -19.23 13.54 13.74
C SER A 39 -17.72 13.61 13.95
N TYR A 40 -16.98 12.63 13.43
CA TYR A 40 -15.53 12.56 13.58
C TYR A 40 -14.79 13.36 12.51
N LEU A 41 -15.35 13.44 11.29
CA LEU A 41 -14.74 14.23 10.21
C LEU A 41 -14.61 15.72 10.55
N LYS A 42 -15.63 16.29 11.21
CA LYS A 42 -15.65 17.73 11.57
C LYS A 42 -14.49 18.15 12.46
N ASP A 43 -14.00 17.24 13.30
CA ASP A 43 -12.96 17.50 14.30
C ASP A 43 -11.57 17.04 13.85
N SER A 44 -11.45 16.48 12.65
CA SER A 44 -10.20 15.90 12.14
C SER A 44 -9.57 16.80 11.07
N GLY A 45 -8.26 17.05 11.18
CA GLY A 45 -7.49 17.78 10.17
C GLY A 45 -6.96 16.87 9.07
N ILE A 46 -6.69 15.62 9.41
CA ILE A 46 -6.15 14.60 8.50
C ILE A 46 -7.01 13.34 8.61
N ILE A 47 -7.36 12.78 7.47
CA ILE A 47 -8.02 11.49 7.33
C ILE A 47 -7.00 10.52 6.72
N VAL A 48 -6.80 9.35 7.33
CA VAL A 48 -5.92 8.29 6.82
C VAL A 48 -6.74 7.06 6.56
N GLN A 49 -6.82 6.66 5.30
CA GLN A 49 -7.60 5.49 4.87
C GLN A 49 -6.68 4.35 4.45
N PHE A 50 -6.84 3.21 5.09
CA PHE A 50 -6.26 1.93 4.68
C PHE A 50 -7.30 1.17 3.86
N LEU A 51 -6.91 0.67 2.69
CA LEU A 51 -7.82 -0.04 1.77
C LEU A 51 -7.83 -1.55 2.00
N GLU A 52 -6.83 -2.09 2.67
CA GLU A 52 -6.86 -3.48 3.12
C GLU A 52 -7.93 -3.63 4.21
N ASP A 53 -8.83 -4.59 4.02
CA ASP A 53 -9.95 -4.83 4.94
C ASP A 53 -10.78 -3.55 5.21
N SER A 54 -11.07 -2.80 4.15
CA SER A 54 -11.84 -1.57 4.27
C SER A 54 -13.17 -1.83 4.99
N LEU A 55 -13.46 -1.01 6.00
CA LEU A 55 -14.85 -0.76 6.35
C LEU A 55 -15.63 -0.47 5.07
N ASP A 56 -16.87 -0.91 4.99
CA ASP A 56 -17.78 -0.66 3.86
C ASP A 56 -18.11 0.86 3.74
N VAL A 57 -17.12 1.70 4.00
CA VAL A 57 -17.17 3.15 3.84
C VAL A 57 -16.73 3.46 2.44
N SER A 58 -17.70 3.68 1.57
CA SER A 58 -17.39 4.03 0.18
C SER A 58 -16.55 5.32 0.16
N VAL A 59 -15.55 5.36 -0.71
CA VAL A 59 -14.75 6.56 -1.00
C VAL A 59 -15.66 7.78 -1.23
N VAL A 60 -16.81 7.58 -1.89
CA VAL A 60 -17.81 8.61 -2.17
C VAL A 60 -18.43 9.18 -0.88
N ALA A 61 -18.78 8.33 0.09
CA ALA A 61 -19.38 8.81 1.35
C ALA A 61 -18.40 9.66 2.18
N VAL A 62 -17.11 9.33 2.14
CA VAL A 62 -16.05 10.14 2.77
C VAL A 62 -15.83 11.43 1.99
N ALA A 63 -15.84 11.37 0.66
CA ALA A 63 -15.61 12.51 -0.23
C ALA A 63 -16.62 13.65 -0.01
N ASP A 64 -17.90 13.32 0.10
CA ASP A 64 -18.96 14.30 0.28
C ASP A 64 -18.88 15.03 1.63
N SER A 65 -18.20 14.41 2.60
CA SER A 65 -18.09 14.92 3.97
C SER A 65 -16.80 15.67 4.26
N ILE A 66 -15.76 15.53 3.41
CA ILE A 66 -14.49 16.25 3.56
C ILE A 66 -14.65 17.71 3.13
N LYS A 67 -14.24 18.65 3.98
CA LYS A 67 -14.42 20.09 3.76
C LYS A 67 -13.12 20.88 3.96
N GLY A 68 -12.96 21.91 3.13
CA GLY A 68 -11.96 22.96 3.34
C GLY A 68 -10.51 22.46 3.25
N SER A 69 -9.74 22.66 4.33
CA SER A 69 -8.31 22.36 4.38
C SER A 69 -7.95 20.95 4.86
N GLN A 70 -8.94 20.09 5.07
CA GLN A 70 -8.71 18.72 5.51
C GLN A 70 -7.91 17.94 4.46
N ILE A 71 -6.95 17.13 4.91
CA ILE A 71 -6.12 16.30 4.02
C ILE A 71 -6.62 14.87 4.10
N TRP A 72 -6.79 14.26 2.95
CA TRP A 72 -7.12 12.85 2.84
C TRP A 72 -5.93 12.06 2.33
N LEU A 73 -5.35 11.25 3.20
CA LEU A 73 -4.33 10.27 2.88
C LEU A 73 -4.99 8.93 2.61
N SER A 74 -4.85 8.39 1.43
CA SER A 74 -5.43 7.09 1.10
C SER A 74 -4.35 6.12 0.64
N GLU A 75 -4.38 4.92 1.19
CA GLU A 75 -3.53 3.84 0.69
C GLU A 75 -3.83 3.61 -0.79
N SER A 76 -2.81 3.53 -1.60
CA SER A 76 -2.94 3.33 -3.05
C SER A 76 -2.05 2.17 -3.47
N ILE A 77 -2.67 1.07 -3.86
CA ILE A 77 -1.96 -0.17 -4.18
C ILE A 77 -1.92 -0.39 -5.69
N ASP A 78 -3.04 -0.28 -6.37
CA ASP A 78 -3.25 -0.73 -7.74
C ASP A 78 -4.07 0.24 -8.61
N GLN A 79 -4.22 1.48 -8.16
CA GLN A 79 -4.95 2.52 -8.87
C GLN A 79 -4.17 3.84 -8.88
N SER A 80 -4.40 4.64 -9.91
CA SER A 80 -3.88 6.00 -9.99
C SER A 80 -4.48 6.89 -8.89
N VAL A 81 -3.62 7.60 -8.18
CA VAL A 81 -4.03 8.61 -7.18
C VAL A 81 -4.84 9.72 -7.82
N THR A 82 -4.51 10.09 -9.06
CA THR A 82 -5.29 11.07 -9.85
C THR A 82 -6.72 10.60 -10.08
N ALA A 83 -6.92 9.31 -10.41
CA ALA A 83 -8.25 8.73 -10.61
C ALA A 83 -9.04 8.65 -9.29
N MET A 84 -8.39 8.26 -8.19
CA MET A 84 -9.00 8.22 -6.87
C MET A 84 -9.36 9.62 -6.37
N ALA A 85 -8.47 10.60 -6.53
CA ALA A 85 -8.67 11.99 -6.15
C ALA A 85 -9.86 12.65 -6.88
N LYS A 86 -10.13 12.24 -8.13
CA LYS A 86 -11.30 12.70 -8.88
C LYS A 86 -12.61 12.34 -8.18
N GLN A 87 -12.66 11.20 -7.50
CA GLN A 87 -13.84 10.72 -6.76
C GLN A 87 -13.93 11.36 -5.36
N ALA A 88 -12.84 11.93 -4.88
CA ALA A 88 -12.70 12.42 -3.50
C ALA A 88 -13.30 13.83 -3.26
N GLY A 89 -13.97 14.44 -4.23
CA GLY A 89 -14.61 15.76 -4.09
C GLY A 89 -13.62 16.94 -3.94
N ASN A 90 -12.46 16.75 -3.32
CA ASN A 90 -11.41 17.76 -3.17
C ASN A 90 -10.02 17.20 -3.58
N PRO A 91 -9.75 17.08 -4.88
CA PRO A 91 -8.53 16.44 -5.37
C PRO A 91 -7.24 17.16 -5.00
N GLU A 92 -7.30 18.46 -4.66
CA GLU A 92 -6.12 19.23 -4.24
C GLU A 92 -5.63 18.84 -2.84
N ARG A 93 -6.50 18.25 -2.04
CA ARG A 93 -6.21 17.80 -0.66
C ARG A 93 -6.05 16.29 -0.53
N TYR A 94 -6.05 15.57 -1.65
CA TYR A 94 -5.94 14.11 -1.69
C TYR A 94 -4.49 13.69 -1.99
N VAL A 95 -3.91 12.85 -1.13
CA VAL A 95 -2.56 12.31 -1.26
C VAL A 95 -2.63 10.78 -1.16
N GLY A 96 -2.06 10.09 -2.12
CA GLY A 96 -1.86 8.66 -2.04
C GLY A 96 -0.66 8.30 -1.15
N PHE A 97 -0.72 7.15 -0.50
CA PHE A 97 0.45 6.57 0.14
C PHE A 97 0.54 5.06 -0.09
N SER A 98 1.75 4.54 0.00
CA SER A 98 2.01 3.09 -0.03
C SER A 98 3.04 2.76 1.05
N LEU A 99 2.69 1.84 1.94
CA LEU A 99 3.64 1.32 2.94
C LEU A 99 4.54 0.26 2.31
N SER A 100 5.75 0.12 2.83
CA SER A 100 6.62 -1.00 2.51
C SER A 100 5.93 -2.33 2.84
N GLY A 101 6.07 -3.34 1.99
CA GLY A 101 5.61 -4.71 2.29
C GLY A 101 6.31 -5.36 3.49
N LEU A 102 7.33 -4.70 4.07
CA LEU A 102 7.99 -5.10 5.31
C LEU A 102 7.59 -4.20 6.50
N PHE A 103 6.46 -3.49 6.39
CA PHE A 103 5.89 -2.78 7.53
C PHE A 103 5.31 -3.81 8.54
N PRO A 104 5.43 -3.62 9.88
CA PRO A 104 6.01 -2.44 10.55
C PRO A 104 7.54 -2.46 10.75
N GLU A 105 8.27 -3.53 10.42
CA GLU A 105 9.71 -3.65 10.67
C GLU A 105 10.50 -2.58 9.91
N LYS A 106 10.03 -2.22 8.71
CA LYS A 106 10.60 -1.13 7.91
C LYS A 106 9.59 0.01 7.80
N LYS A 107 9.87 1.10 8.53
CA LYS A 107 9.08 2.33 8.49
C LYS A 107 9.44 3.14 7.23
N LEU A 108 9.01 2.65 6.09
CA LEU A 108 9.16 3.29 4.78
C LEU A 108 7.78 3.55 4.19
N VAL A 109 7.53 4.78 3.78
CA VAL A 109 6.32 5.18 3.07
C VAL A 109 6.66 5.91 1.78
N GLU A 110 5.96 5.57 0.71
CA GLU A 110 5.96 6.29 -0.54
C GLU A 110 4.71 7.18 -0.59
N LEU A 111 4.90 8.51 -0.70
CA LEU A 111 3.82 9.48 -0.86
C LEU A 111 3.66 9.84 -2.33
N ILE A 112 2.43 9.91 -2.78
CA ILE A 112 2.09 10.13 -4.17
C ILE A 112 1.08 11.26 -4.30
N GLY A 113 1.46 12.35 -4.98
CA GLY A 113 0.53 13.38 -5.41
C GLY A 113 -0.09 13.00 -6.75
N GLY A 114 -1.41 13.15 -6.89
CA GLY A 114 -2.07 13.13 -8.21
C GLY A 114 -1.84 14.45 -8.96
N GLU A 115 -2.29 14.54 -10.22
CA GLU A 115 -2.10 15.72 -11.09
C GLU A 115 -2.64 17.04 -10.51
N ARG A 116 -3.58 16.98 -9.58
CA ARG A 116 -4.19 18.16 -8.95
C ARG A 116 -3.84 18.32 -7.47
N THR A 117 -3.06 17.39 -6.90
CA THR A 117 -2.68 17.45 -5.49
C THR A 117 -1.81 18.68 -5.23
N ALA A 118 -2.17 19.48 -4.24
CA ALA A 118 -1.41 20.66 -3.87
C ALA A 118 -0.14 20.30 -3.09
N ASP A 119 0.94 21.04 -3.32
CA ASP A 119 2.24 20.79 -2.68
C ASP A 119 2.18 20.85 -1.15
N ASP A 120 1.36 21.74 -0.60
CA ASP A 120 1.18 21.87 0.85
C ASP A 120 0.46 20.66 1.46
N ALA A 121 -0.40 19.95 0.70
CA ALA A 121 -1.01 18.71 1.12
C ALA A 121 0.02 17.58 1.20
N VAL A 122 0.91 17.48 0.21
CA VAL A 122 2.01 16.52 0.20
C VAL A 122 3.01 16.84 1.35
N ALA A 123 3.30 18.10 1.57
CA ALA A 123 4.18 18.54 2.67
C ALA A 123 3.60 18.17 4.05
N ALA A 124 2.30 18.39 4.27
CA ALA A 124 1.66 18.02 5.53
C ALA A 124 1.59 16.49 5.73
N ALA A 125 1.40 15.72 4.65
CA ALA A 125 1.49 14.25 4.69
C ALA A 125 2.91 13.80 5.08
N ARG A 126 3.95 14.41 4.48
CA ARG A 126 5.34 14.15 4.83
C ARG A 126 5.59 14.41 6.30
N ASP A 127 5.22 15.60 6.80
CA ASP A 127 5.41 15.99 8.20
C ASP A 127 4.79 14.99 9.17
N LEU A 128 3.60 14.47 8.84
CA LEU A 128 2.94 13.45 9.64
C LEU A 128 3.76 12.17 9.71
N PHE A 129 4.16 11.61 8.55
CA PHE A 129 4.90 10.36 8.51
C PHE A 129 6.31 10.49 9.11
N GLU A 130 6.98 11.63 8.93
CA GLU A 130 8.28 11.91 9.56
C GLU A 130 8.17 12.00 11.10
N LYS A 131 7.10 12.62 11.64
CA LYS A 131 6.80 12.59 13.08
C LYS A 131 6.59 11.17 13.62
N LEU A 132 6.05 10.29 12.82
CA LEU A 132 5.90 8.85 13.12
C LEU A 132 7.19 8.05 12.87
N GLN A 133 8.30 8.75 12.54
CA GLN A 133 9.62 8.16 12.27
C GLN A 133 9.69 7.29 11.02
N PHE A 134 8.85 7.56 10.02
CA PHE A 134 9.00 6.93 8.70
C PHE A 134 10.08 7.62 7.88
N THR A 135 10.80 6.83 7.10
CA THR A 135 11.51 7.33 5.92
C THR A 135 10.47 7.62 4.84
N VAL A 136 10.41 8.86 4.37
CA VAL A 136 9.43 9.30 3.38
C VAL A 136 10.11 9.44 2.02
N VAL A 137 9.54 8.79 1.01
CA VAL A 137 9.90 8.98 -0.40
C VAL A 137 8.71 9.61 -1.11
N ILE A 138 8.94 10.64 -1.91
CA ILE A 138 7.90 11.22 -2.76
C ILE A 138 8.11 10.72 -4.17
N SER A 139 7.05 10.22 -4.79
CA SER A 139 7.06 9.76 -6.17
C SER A 139 5.91 10.36 -6.98
N GLN A 140 6.02 10.24 -8.30
CA GLN A 140 4.96 10.61 -9.21
C GLN A 140 3.87 9.53 -9.26
N ASP A 141 2.65 9.92 -9.60
CA ASP A 141 1.53 9.02 -9.83
C ASP A 141 1.75 8.19 -11.10
N ARG A 142 2.44 7.07 -10.95
CA ARG A 142 2.77 6.13 -12.04
C ARG A 142 2.46 4.70 -11.62
N PRO A 143 2.12 3.82 -12.57
CA PRO A 143 1.79 2.42 -12.29
C PRO A 143 2.84 1.69 -11.49
N GLY A 144 2.40 0.96 -10.46
CA GLY A 144 3.26 0.15 -9.59
C GLY A 144 4.09 0.94 -8.60
N ARG A 145 4.10 2.28 -8.64
CA ARG A 145 4.97 3.12 -7.78
C ARG A 145 6.47 2.76 -7.98
N VAL A 146 7.33 3.13 -7.05
CA VAL A 146 8.76 2.79 -7.15
C VAL A 146 9.01 1.38 -6.62
N LEU A 147 8.71 1.16 -5.33
CA LEU A 147 9.06 -0.10 -4.67
C LEU A 147 8.30 -1.29 -5.25
N ASN A 148 6.97 -1.20 -5.34
CA ASN A 148 6.15 -2.31 -5.79
C ASN A 148 6.44 -2.69 -7.25
N ARG A 149 6.73 -1.70 -8.12
CA ARG A 149 7.11 -1.96 -9.51
C ARG A 149 8.41 -2.75 -9.62
N VAL A 150 9.44 -2.34 -8.90
CA VAL A 150 10.75 -3.01 -8.93
C VAL A 150 10.63 -4.41 -8.32
N VAL A 151 10.00 -4.52 -7.15
CA VAL A 151 9.89 -5.79 -6.44
C VAL A 151 8.97 -6.78 -7.18
N ALA A 152 7.81 -6.35 -7.68
CA ALA A 152 6.93 -7.23 -8.44
C ALA A 152 7.61 -7.75 -9.73
N SER A 153 8.38 -6.91 -10.42
CA SER A 153 9.16 -7.32 -11.60
C SER A 153 10.25 -8.34 -11.24
N MET A 154 10.95 -8.13 -10.13
CA MET A 154 11.96 -9.06 -9.61
C MET A 154 11.33 -10.41 -9.24
N ILE A 155 10.20 -10.39 -8.54
CA ILE A 155 9.45 -11.61 -8.18
C ILE A 155 9.02 -12.33 -9.45
N ASN A 156 8.44 -11.62 -10.41
CA ASN A 156 7.98 -12.19 -11.67
C ASN A 156 9.10 -12.91 -12.42
N GLU A 157 10.28 -12.31 -12.51
CA GLU A 157 11.46 -12.92 -13.12
C GLU A 157 11.91 -14.16 -12.35
N ALA A 158 11.94 -14.11 -11.01
CA ALA A 158 12.27 -15.28 -10.19
C ALA A 158 11.30 -16.44 -10.43
N VAL A 159 10.00 -16.14 -10.58
CA VAL A 159 8.99 -17.15 -10.88
C VAL A 159 9.19 -17.76 -12.27
N TYR A 160 9.58 -16.96 -13.28
CA TYR A 160 9.96 -17.48 -14.60
C TYR A 160 11.20 -18.38 -14.55
N VAL A 161 12.25 -17.97 -13.82
CA VAL A 161 13.47 -18.79 -13.60
C VAL A 161 13.12 -20.17 -13.03
N SER A 162 12.25 -20.21 -12.00
CA SER A 162 11.77 -21.45 -11.42
C SER A 162 10.89 -22.26 -12.38
N MET A 163 9.96 -21.59 -13.10
CA MET A 163 9.07 -22.22 -14.06
C MET A 163 9.84 -22.90 -15.22
N TYR A 164 10.95 -22.32 -15.64
CA TYR A 164 11.82 -22.91 -16.67
C TYR A 164 12.77 -23.98 -16.11
N GLY A 165 12.74 -24.24 -14.82
CA GLY A 165 13.53 -25.32 -14.21
C GLY A 165 15.02 -25.00 -14.07
N LEU A 166 15.41 -23.72 -14.09
CA LEU A 166 16.82 -23.33 -13.92
C LEU A 166 17.33 -23.62 -12.52
N ALA A 167 16.48 -23.40 -11.49
CA ALA A 167 16.78 -23.69 -10.09
C ALA A 167 15.50 -23.93 -9.30
N GLN A 168 15.62 -24.51 -8.11
CA GLN A 168 14.52 -24.65 -7.17
C GLN A 168 14.23 -23.29 -6.50
N MET A 169 13.02 -23.09 -5.98
CA MET A 169 12.61 -21.82 -5.37
C MET A 169 13.50 -21.45 -4.17
N GLU A 170 13.86 -22.43 -3.36
CA GLU A 170 14.73 -22.28 -2.20
C GLU A 170 16.13 -21.80 -2.59
N ASP A 171 16.68 -22.33 -3.67
CA ASP A 171 18.01 -21.96 -4.17
C ASP A 171 17.98 -20.52 -4.72
N ILE A 172 16.92 -20.14 -5.45
CA ILE A 172 16.75 -18.77 -5.97
C ILE A 172 16.68 -17.78 -4.80
N ASP A 173 15.87 -18.08 -3.78
CA ASP A 173 15.76 -17.24 -2.58
C ASP A 173 17.12 -17.12 -1.88
N GLN A 174 17.86 -18.21 -1.76
CA GLN A 174 19.19 -18.20 -1.17
C GLN A 174 20.18 -17.37 -1.98
N MET A 175 20.17 -17.51 -3.31
CA MET A 175 21.05 -16.74 -4.20
C MET A 175 20.75 -15.23 -4.08
N MET A 176 19.49 -14.83 -4.02
CA MET A 176 19.12 -13.42 -3.88
C MET A 176 19.51 -12.85 -2.51
N ARG A 177 19.38 -13.64 -1.44
CA ARG A 177 19.86 -13.22 -0.11
C ARG A 177 21.36 -13.08 -0.04
N LEU A 178 22.10 -14.07 -0.52
CA LEU A 178 23.57 -14.11 -0.37
C LEU A 178 24.32 -13.38 -1.50
N GLY A 179 23.83 -13.47 -2.71
CA GLY A 179 24.49 -12.89 -3.90
C GLY A 179 24.13 -11.43 -4.16
N ALA A 180 22.88 -11.04 -3.83
CA ALA A 180 22.38 -9.68 -4.04
C ALA A 180 22.11 -8.92 -2.73
N ASN A 181 22.37 -9.54 -1.59
CA ASN A 181 22.17 -8.95 -0.25
C ASN A 181 20.74 -8.46 0.02
N PHE A 182 19.75 -9.14 -0.54
CA PHE A 182 18.36 -8.86 -0.22
C PHE A 182 18.02 -9.36 1.20
N PRO A 183 17.16 -8.66 1.94
CA PRO A 183 16.79 -9.07 3.30
C PRO A 183 15.98 -10.38 3.31
N MET A 184 15.32 -10.69 2.20
CA MET A 184 14.43 -11.84 2.03
C MET A 184 14.47 -12.29 0.57
N GLY A 185 14.31 -13.58 0.32
CA GLY A 185 14.23 -14.09 -1.05
C GLY A 185 12.94 -13.67 -1.76
N PRO A 186 12.92 -13.67 -3.11
CA PRO A 186 11.75 -13.20 -3.88
C PRO A 186 10.48 -14.00 -3.63
N PHE A 187 10.56 -15.32 -3.45
CA PHE A 187 9.39 -16.15 -3.17
C PHE A 187 8.89 -15.97 -1.74
N GLU A 188 9.81 -15.90 -0.79
CA GLU A 188 9.49 -15.62 0.61
C GLU A 188 8.86 -14.24 0.78
N TYR A 189 9.37 -13.22 0.07
CA TYR A 189 8.80 -11.88 0.04
C TYR A 189 7.40 -11.87 -0.59
N ALA A 190 7.22 -12.55 -1.72
CA ALA A 190 5.93 -12.65 -2.39
C ALA A 190 4.86 -13.27 -1.48
N ASP A 191 5.21 -14.34 -0.76
CA ASP A 191 4.32 -14.98 0.21
C ASP A 191 4.01 -14.08 1.41
N SER A 192 4.93 -13.20 1.81
CA SER A 192 4.71 -12.27 2.92
C SER A 192 3.74 -11.14 2.56
N VAL A 193 3.83 -10.60 1.34
CA VAL A 193 2.98 -9.49 0.90
C VAL A 193 1.66 -9.95 0.28
N GLY A 194 1.59 -11.18 -0.17
CA GLY A 194 0.45 -11.81 -0.83
C GLY A 194 0.60 -11.89 -2.35
N LEU A 195 0.46 -13.11 -2.89
CA LEU A 195 0.62 -13.38 -4.34
C LEU A 195 -0.43 -12.66 -5.18
N ASP A 196 -1.63 -12.47 -4.66
CA ASP A 196 -2.69 -11.69 -5.29
C ASP A 196 -2.32 -10.22 -5.47
N ARG A 197 -1.63 -9.61 -4.48
CA ARG A 197 -1.13 -8.22 -4.59
C ARG A 197 -0.03 -8.12 -5.64
N VAL A 198 0.90 -9.08 -5.66
CA VAL A 198 1.96 -9.13 -6.68
C VAL A 198 1.36 -9.28 -8.07
N LEU A 199 0.40 -10.21 -8.24
CA LEU A 199 -0.30 -10.41 -9.51
C LEU A 199 -1.00 -9.14 -9.99
N LYS A 200 -1.77 -8.51 -9.11
CA LYS A 200 -2.53 -7.29 -9.41
C LYS A 200 -1.62 -6.12 -9.82
N THR A 201 -0.48 -5.97 -9.14
CA THR A 201 0.53 -4.99 -9.52
C THR A 201 1.06 -5.25 -10.92
N LEU A 202 1.40 -6.49 -11.26
CA LEU A 202 1.90 -6.86 -12.59
C LEU A 202 0.84 -6.69 -13.68
N GLU A 203 -0.42 -6.99 -13.39
CA GLU A 203 -1.54 -6.78 -14.31
C GLU A 203 -1.72 -5.29 -14.62
N TRP A 204 -1.73 -4.43 -13.60
CA TRP A 204 -1.77 -2.99 -13.80
C TRP A 204 -0.56 -2.46 -14.58
N LEU A 205 0.65 -2.94 -14.26
CA LEU A 205 1.85 -2.60 -15.03
C LEU A 205 1.75 -3.06 -16.49
N THR A 206 1.16 -4.23 -16.73
CA THR A 206 0.98 -4.78 -18.09
C THR A 206 -0.01 -3.93 -18.90
N GLU A 207 -1.12 -3.55 -18.29
CA GLU A 207 -2.16 -2.73 -18.91
C GLU A 207 -1.62 -1.35 -19.31
N GLU A 208 -0.91 -0.69 -18.42
CA GLU A 208 -0.46 0.68 -18.61
C GLU A 208 0.87 0.81 -19.37
N LEU A 209 1.76 -0.16 -19.22
CA LEU A 209 3.15 -0.05 -19.70
C LEU A 209 3.55 -1.11 -20.72
N GLY A 210 2.72 -2.14 -20.90
CA GLY A 210 2.90 -3.12 -21.94
C GLY A 210 3.38 -4.51 -21.48
N PRO A 211 3.56 -5.43 -22.44
CA PRO A 211 3.71 -6.87 -22.20
C PRO A 211 5.00 -7.29 -21.47
N GLN A 212 5.99 -6.41 -21.33
CA GLN A 212 7.21 -6.68 -20.58
C GLN A 212 6.96 -6.95 -19.09
N TYR A 213 5.77 -6.62 -18.58
CA TYR A 213 5.34 -6.88 -17.21
C TYR A 213 4.37 -8.05 -17.09
N LEU A 214 4.15 -8.81 -18.17
CA LEU A 214 3.18 -9.90 -18.19
C LEU A 214 3.43 -10.87 -17.03
N PRO A 215 2.42 -11.14 -16.17
CA PRO A 215 2.58 -12.05 -15.05
C PRO A 215 2.91 -13.47 -15.50
N CYS A 216 3.86 -14.10 -14.83
CA CYS A 216 4.20 -15.50 -15.08
C CYS A 216 2.98 -16.39 -14.87
N PRO A 217 2.70 -17.33 -15.80
CA PRO A 217 1.56 -18.25 -15.67
C PRO A 217 1.54 -19.05 -14.37
N LEU A 218 2.72 -19.36 -13.81
CA LEU A 218 2.80 -20.06 -12.52
C LEU A 218 2.27 -19.21 -11.37
N LEU A 219 2.59 -17.91 -11.33
CA LEU A 219 2.06 -16.98 -10.32
C LEU A 219 0.53 -16.91 -10.43
N ARG A 220 0.00 -16.71 -11.64
CA ARG A 220 -1.45 -16.63 -11.89
C ARG A 220 -2.17 -17.90 -11.39
N ARG A 221 -1.67 -19.08 -11.75
CA ARG A 221 -2.25 -20.36 -11.31
C ARG A 221 -2.24 -20.54 -9.78
N LYS A 222 -1.21 -20.05 -9.10
CA LYS A 222 -1.15 -20.07 -7.63
C LYS A 222 -2.28 -19.23 -7.03
N VAL A 223 -2.47 -18.00 -7.54
CA VAL A 223 -3.55 -17.11 -7.08
C VAL A 223 -4.92 -17.70 -7.38
N GLU A 224 -5.15 -18.23 -8.58
CA GLU A 224 -6.39 -18.91 -8.96
C GLU A 224 -6.71 -20.12 -8.05
N ALA A 225 -5.69 -20.81 -7.55
CA ALA A 225 -5.84 -21.91 -6.61
C ALA A 225 -6.06 -21.44 -5.14
N GLY A 226 -6.11 -20.14 -4.88
CA GLY A 226 -6.26 -19.59 -3.53
C GLY A 226 -4.99 -19.68 -2.68
N PHE A 227 -3.83 -19.96 -3.27
CA PHE A 227 -2.54 -20.00 -2.58
C PHE A 227 -1.96 -18.59 -2.57
N LEU A 228 -2.34 -17.78 -1.58
CA LEU A 228 -2.04 -16.36 -1.54
C LEU A 228 -0.86 -15.99 -0.64
N GLY A 229 -0.12 -16.98 -0.14
CA GLY A 229 1.01 -16.77 0.75
C GLY A 229 0.67 -17.02 2.21
N ARG A 230 1.39 -16.34 3.13
CA ARG A 230 1.25 -16.51 4.59
C ARG A 230 -0.18 -16.33 5.08
N LYS A 231 -0.91 -15.37 4.54
CA LYS A 231 -2.30 -15.07 4.93
C LYS A 231 -3.28 -16.24 4.71
N THR A 232 -2.96 -17.19 3.83
CA THR A 232 -3.75 -18.41 3.58
C THR A 232 -3.02 -19.68 4.03
N GLY A 233 -1.87 -19.56 4.73
CA GLY A 233 -1.02 -20.68 5.14
C GLY A 233 -0.30 -21.38 3.98
N ARG A 234 -0.49 -20.93 2.74
CA ARG A 234 0.12 -21.49 1.55
C ARG A 234 0.27 -20.46 0.44
N GLY A 235 1.45 -20.46 -0.19
CA GLY A 235 1.79 -19.66 -1.35
C GLY A 235 2.74 -20.43 -2.26
N PHE A 236 3.94 -19.90 -2.46
CA PHE A 236 5.06 -20.65 -3.01
C PHE A 236 5.51 -21.70 -2.00
N TYR A 237 5.52 -21.34 -0.73
CA TYR A 237 5.80 -22.23 0.41
C TYR A 237 4.52 -22.61 1.17
N THR A 238 4.69 -23.48 2.18
CA THR A 238 3.65 -23.85 3.14
C THR A 238 4.08 -23.36 4.52
N TYR A 239 3.16 -22.77 5.29
CA TYR A 239 3.38 -22.12 6.58
C TYR A 239 2.55 -22.79 7.68
#